data_db4a70d18e888d0374708e3438685e9b
#
_entry.id   db4a70d18e888d0374708e3438685e9b
#
_cell.length_a   1.000
_cell.length_b   1.000
_cell.length_c   1.000
_cell.angle_alpha   90.00
_cell.angle_beta   90.00
_cell.angle_gamma   90.00
#
_symmetry.space_group_name_H-M   'P 1'
#
loop_
_entity.id
_entity.type
_entity.pdbx_description
1 polymer ?
#
loop_
_entity_poly.entity_id
_entity_poly.type
_entity_poly.pdbx_seq_one_letter_code
_entity_poly.pdbx_strand_id
1 'polypeptide(L)'
;ASRAAMAQRDAKRAGLHVAGLEVEQEVRNAFVVLEVARAKGTATDRQIEAASVAFRGVREEASLGARTTLDVLNAEQELLDARVSRISTRIDEQIASYSLLAAMGKLTATELDLGVKTYDPAEYYNLVKSAPRAKSKQGAALDRVLQGLAGN
;
A
#
# COMPACT_ATOMS: atom_id res chain seq x y z
N ALA A 1 -20.47 31.69 -22.88
CA ALA A 1 -20.56 30.64 -21.83
C ALA A 1 -20.35 29.23 -22.43
N SER A 2 -20.98 28.85 -23.54
CA SER A 2 -20.92 27.49 -24.12
C SER A 2 -19.50 27.09 -24.59
N ARG A 3 -18.79 27.96 -25.32
CA ARG A 3 -17.43 27.64 -25.82
C ARG A 3 -16.41 27.46 -24.68
N ALA A 4 -16.49 28.26 -23.62
CA ALA A 4 -15.62 28.10 -22.44
C ALA A 4 -15.87 26.77 -21.73
N ALA A 5 -17.13 26.35 -21.58
CA ALA A 5 -17.46 25.06 -20.99
C ALA A 5 -16.97 23.88 -21.84
N MET A 6 -17.03 23.98 -23.16
CA MET A 6 -16.46 22.97 -24.07
C MET A 6 -14.95 22.89 -23.93
N ALA A 7 -14.23 24.02 -23.89
CA ALA A 7 -12.80 24.04 -23.69
C ALA A 7 -12.39 23.45 -22.34
N GLN A 8 -13.13 23.75 -21.26
CA GLN A 8 -12.90 23.14 -19.94
C GLN A 8 -13.13 21.63 -19.96
N ARG A 9 -14.18 21.15 -20.61
CA ARG A 9 -14.42 19.71 -20.75
C ARG A 9 -13.27 19.03 -21.48
N ASP A 10 -12.78 19.62 -22.58
CA ASP A 10 -11.71 19.04 -23.38
C ASP A 10 -10.37 19.06 -22.63
N ALA A 11 -10.10 20.13 -21.85
CA ALA A 11 -8.97 20.18 -20.94
C ALA A 11 -9.03 19.06 -19.85
N LYS A 12 -10.23 18.81 -19.29
CA LYS A 12 -10.42 17.70 -18.32
C LYS A 12 -10.23 16.32 -18.96
N ARG A 13 -10.65 16.13 -20.22
CA ARG A 13 -10.38 14.88 -20.96
C ARG A 13 -8.90 14.66 -21.22
N ALA A 14 -8.18 15.71 -21.60
CA ALA A 14 -6.72 15.64 -21.74
C ALA A 14 -6.04 15.31 -20.39
N GLY A 15 -6.53 15.91 -19.28
CA GLY A 15 -6.07 15.60 -17.92
C GLY A 15 -6.24 14.14 -17.53
N LEU A 16 -7.31 13.46 -17.97
CA LEU A 16 -7.48 12.02 -17.72
C LEU A 16 -6.38 11.18 -18.41
N HIS A 17 -5.95 11.59 -19.59
CA HIS A 17 -4.86 10.90 -20.29
C HIS A 17 -3.53 11.06 -19.54
N VAL A 18 -3.23 12.28 -19.06
CA VAL A 18 -2.05 12.54 -18.23
C VAL A 18 -2.08 11.72 -16.95
N ALA A 19 -3.21 11.74 -16.23
CA ALA A 19 -3.39 10.95 -15.01
C ALA A 19 -3.18 9.45 -15.25
N GLY A 20 -3.62 8.92 -16.40
CA GLY A 20 -3.38 7.52 -16.77
C GLY A 20 -1.88 7.20 -16.92
N LEU A 21 -1.12 8.09 -17.55
CA LEU A 21 0.34 7.93 -17.70
C LEU A 21 1.07 8.05 -16.35
N GLU A 22 0.63 8.97 -15.48
CA GLU A 22 1.18 9.14 -14.14
C GLU A 22 1.00 7.87 -13.30
N VAL A 23 -0.22 7.29 -13.29
CA VAL A 23 -0.51 6.04 -12.56
C VAL A 23 0.34 4.89 -13.13
N GLU A 24 0.46 4.76 -14.45
CA GLU A 24 1.30 3.74 -15.06
C GLU A 24 2.77 3.87 -14.62
N GLN A 25 3.29 5.08 -14.59
CA GLN A 25 4.65 5.34 -14.13
C GLN A 25 4.81 5.05 -12.64
N GLU A 26 3.85 5.43 -11.81
CA GLU A 26 3.88 5.16 -10.36
C GLU A 26 3.89 3.65 -10.07
N VAL A 27 3.04 2.87 -10.75
CA VAL A 27 3.02 1.41 -10.62
C VAL A 27 4.36 0.79 -11.05
N ARG A 28 4.93 1.22 -12.17
CA ARG A 28 6.24 0.75 -12.63
C ARG A 28 7.35 1.06 -11.63
N ASN A 29 7.36 2.27 -11.08
CA ASN A 29 8.34 2.67 -10.07
C ASN A 29 8.20 1.83 -8.79
N ALA A 30 6.98 1.65 -8.29
CA ALA A 30 6.72 0.82 -7.11
C ALA A 30 7.12 -0.64 -7.33
N PHE A 31 6.91 -1.18 -8.53
CA PHE A 31 7.36 -2.52 -8.88
C PHE A 31 8.89 -2.65 -8.86
N VAL A 32 9.61 -1.70 -9.43
CA VAL A 32 11.09 -1.69 -9.42
C VAL A 32 11.60 -1.61 -7.98
N VAL A 33 11.01 -0.78 -7.14
CA VAL A 33 11.38 -0.68 -5.71
C VAL A 33 11.20 -2.02 -5.00
N LEU A 34 10.11 -2.75 -5.27
CA LEU A 34 9.89 -4.09 -4.71
C LEU A 34 10.94 -5.09 -5.19
N GLU A 35 11.30 -5.08 -6.48
CA GLU A 35 12.33 -5.95 -7.01
C GLU A 35 13.70 -5.67 -6.38
N VAL A 36 14.06 -4.40 -6.18
CA VAL A 36 15.28 -4.00 -5.47
C VAL A 36 15.26 -4.47 -4.02
N ALA A 37 14.14 -4.33 -3.32
CA ALA A 37 14.00 -4.79 -1.93
C ALA A 37 14.18 -6.32 -1.82
N ARG A 38 13.61 -7.09 -2.74
CA ARG A 38 13.79 -8.55 -2.82
C ARG A 38 15.23 -8.95 -3.10
N ALA A 39 15.87 -8.29 -4.06
CA ALA A 39 17.28 -8.54 -4.38
C ALA A 39 18.18 -8.25 -3.16
N LYS A 40 17.94 -7.15 -2.45
CA LYS A 40 18.61 -6.80 -1.18
C LYS A 40 18.36 -7.86 -0.12
N GLY A 41 17.15 -8.41 -0.02
CA GLY A 41 16.81 -9.52 0.86
C GLY A 41 17.68 -10.74 0.61
N THR A 42 17.80 -11.16 -0.64
CA THR A 42 18.66 -12.29 -1.05
C THR A 42 20.14 -12.03 -0.75
N ALA A 43 20.59 -10.79 -0.93
CA ALA A 43 21.98 -10.41 -0.62
C ALA A 43 22.28 -10.48 0.89
N THR A 44 21.35 -10.00 1.72
CA THR A 44 21.50 -10.07 3.19
C THR A 44 21.42 -11.50 3.73
N ASP A 45 20.63 -12.39 3.11
CA ASP A 45 20.62 -13.81 3.47
C ASP A 45 21.99 -14.46 3.23
N ARG A 46 22.63 -14.16 2.09
CA ARG A 46 24.01 -14.62 1.81
C ARG A 46 25.04 -14.00 2.75
N GLN A 47 24.85 -12.75 3.16
CA GLN A 47 25.71 -12.09 4.13
C GLN A 47 25.65 -12.79 5.51
N ILE A 48 24.45 -13.17 5.97
CA ILE A 48 24.28 -13.94 7.22
C ILE A 48 25.00 -15.27 7.11
N GLU A 49 24.85 -15.98 6.01
CA GLU A 49 25.52 -17.26 5.79
C GLU A 49 27.05 -17.11 5.88
N ALA A 50 27.61 -16.14 5.16
CA ALA A 50 29.05 -15.86 5.18
C ALA A 50 29.54 -15.46 6.58
N ALA A 51 28.84 -14.55 7.26
CA ALA A 51 29.19 -14.15 8.63
C ALA A 51 29.10 -15.32 9.63
N SER A 52 28.08 -16.19 9.46
CA SER A 52 27.94 -17.40 10.29
C SER A 52 29.09 -18.39 10.09
N VAL A 53 29.56 -18.58 8.86
CA VAL A 53 30.70 -19.44 8.56
C VAL A 53 31.98 -18.83 9.17
N ALA A 54 32.17 -17.51 8.95
CA ALA A 54 33.35 -16.80 9.54
C ALA A 54 33.37 -16.88 11.06
N PHE A 55 32.24 -16.61 11.73
CA PHE A 55 32.14 -16.73 13.20
C PHE A 55 32.48 -18.12 13.68
N ARG A 56 31.98 -19.19 13.04
CA ARG A 56 32.34 -20.57 13.42
C ARG A 56 33.81 -20.85 13.25
N GLY A 57 34.42 -20.42 12.14
CA GLY A 57 35.84 -20.59 11.90
C GLY A 57 36.70 -19.89 12.95
N VAL A 58 36.44 -18.62 13.24
CA VAL A 58 37.15 -17.85 14.28
C VAL A 58 37.00 -18.49 15.66
N ARG A 59 35.83 -19.01 16.00
CA ARG A 59 35.55 -19.70 17.26
C ARG A 59 36.34 -20.99 17.39
N GLU A 60 36.46 -21.77 16.31
CA GLU A 60 37.28 -22.99 16.29
C GLU A 60 38.77 -22.66 16.41
N GLU A 61 39.26 -21.69 15.66
CA GLU A 61 40.66 -21.21 15.76
C GLU A 61 40.99 -20.70 17.18
N ALA A 62 40.02 -19.99 17.82
CA ALA A 62 40.17 -19.53 19.19
C ALA A 62 40.25 -20.70 20.20
N SER A 63 39.48 -21.76 19.98
CA SER A 63 39.54 -22.97 20.83
C SER A 63 40.87 -23.68 20.77
N LEU A 64 41.62 -23.52 19.67
CA LEU A 64 42.97 -24.04 19.46
C LEU A 64 44.06 -23.04 19.87
N GLY A 65 43.71 -21.88 20.43
CA GLY A 65 44.62 -20.82 20.84
C GLY A 65 45.19 -19.96 19.72
N ALA A 66 44.68 -20.11 18.48
CA ALA A 66 45.14 -19.36 17.29
C ALA A 66 44.47 -17.99 17.12
N ARG A 67 43.41 -17.70 17.89
CA ARG A 67 42.69 -16.43 17.90
C ARG A 67 42.40 -15.95 19.31
N THR A 68 42.16 -14.65 19.45
CA THR A 68 41.83 -14.03 20.74
C THR A 68 40.32 -14.07 20.99
N THR A 69 39.92 -13.92 22.27
CA THR A 69 38.49 -13.73 22.62
C THR A 69 37.90 -12.50 21.95
N LEU A 70 38.70 -11.45 21.73
CA LEU A 70 38.25 -10.25 21.04
C LEU A 70 37.89 -10.55 19.57
N ASP A 71 38.67 -11.39 18.88
CA ASP A 71 38.35 -11.80 17.51
C ASP A 71 37.02 -12.54 17.44
N VAL A 72 36.76 -13.41 18.42
CA VAL A 72 35.45 -14.12 18.51
C VAL A 72 34.28 -13.15 18.73
N LEU A 73 34.44 -12.18 19.63
CA LEU A 73 33.41 -11.17 19.90
C LEU A 73 33.15 -10.28 18.68
N ASN A 74 34.21 -9.89 17.96
CA ASN A 74 34.05 -9.12 16.72
C ASN A 74 33.30 -9.90 15.64
N ALA A 75 33.62 -11.16 15.43
CA ALA A 75 32.96 -12.02 14.47
C ALA A 75 31.48 -12.29 14.87
N GLU A 76 31.19 -12.39 16.17
CA GLU A 76 29.83 -12.51 16.67
C GLU A 76 29.05 -11.22 16.42
N GLN A 77 29.66 -10.05 16.64
CA GLN A 77 29.04 -8.75 16.36
C GLN A 77 28.71 -8.60 14.88
N GLU A 78 29.62 -8.97 13.96
CA GLU A 78 29.36 -8.95 12.52
C GLU A 78 28.19 -9.84 12.12
N LEU A 79 28.05 -11.02 12.72
CA LEU A 79 26.91 -11.91 12.49
C LEU A 79 25.61 -11.30 13.01
N LEU A 80 25.63 -10.65 14.18
CA LEU A 80 24.46 -9.96 14.72
C LEU A 80 24.05 -8.79 13.83
N ASP A 81 25.00 -7.98 13.35
CA ASP A 81 24.74 -6.85 12.46
C ASP A 81 24.13 -7.32 11.11
N ALA A 82 24.62 -8.43 10.57
CA ALA A 82 24.03 -9.05 9.38
C ALA A 82 22.57 -9.48 9.61
N ARG A 83 22.26 -10.06 10.77
CA ARG A 83 20.91 -10.46 11.16
C ARG A 83 19.97 -9.24 11.32
N VAL A 84 20.44 -8.18 11.96
CA VAL A 84 19.69 -6.91 12.09
C VAL A 84 19.42 -6.31 10.72
N SER A 85 20.43 -6.29 9.83
CA SER A 85 20.28 -5.83 8.46
C SER A 85 19.21 -6.62 7.70
N ARG A 86 19.14 -7.95 7.91
CA ARG A 86 18.11 -8.80 7.29
C ARG A 86 16.70 -8.46 7.77
N ILE A 87 16.53 -8.17 9.06
CA ILE A 87 15.23 -7.76 9.62
C ILE A 87 14.78 -6.45 8.96
N SER A 88 15.66 -5.46 8.89
CA SER A 88 15.36 -4.17 8.22
C SER A 88 14.97 -4.38 6.77
N THR A 89 15.72 -5.19 6.02
CA THR A 89 15.44 -5.48 4.61
C THR A 89 14.08 -6.19 4.42
N ARG A 90 13.68 -7.05 5.36
CA ARG A 90 12.37 -7.71 5.32
C ARG A 90 11.23 -6.72 5.53
N ILE A 91 11.43 -5.74 6.40
CA ILE A 91 10.47 -4.65 6.60
C ILE A 91 10.38 -3.79 5.33
N ASP A 92 11.53 -3.43 4.73
CA ASP A 92 11.58 -2.67 3.47
C ASP A 92 10.81 -3.39 2.35
N GLU A 93 10.95 -4.72 2.24
CA GLU A 93 10.21 -5.53 1.26
C GLU A 93 8.71 -5.51 1.51
N GLN A 94 8.28 -5.58 2.77
CA GLN A 94 6.86 -5.46 3.11
C GLN A 94 6.31 -4.08 2.76
N ILE A 95 7.02 -3.02 3.12
CA ILE A 95 6.63 -1.64 2.78
C ILE A 95 6.52 -1.49 1.27
N ALA A 96 7.50 -1.97 0.50
CA ALA A 96 7.48 -1.92 -0.96
C ALA A 96 6.29 -2.69 -1.55
N SER A 97 5.92 -3.84 -0.96
CA SER A 97 4.75 -4.62 -1.39
C SER A 97 3.44 -3.86 -1.19
N TYR A 98 3.26 -3.22 -0.02
CA TYR A 98 2.08 -2.39 0.24
C TYR A 98 2.07 -1.11 -0.62
N SER A 99 3.24 -0.52 -0.89
CA SER A 99 3.35 0.62 -1.79
C SER A 99 2.93 0.27 -3.22
N LEU A 100 3.28 -0.91 -3.69
CA LEU A 100 2.82 -1.41 -4.99
C LEU A 100 1.30 -1.61 -5.01
N LEU A 101 0.71 -2.21 -3.96
CA LEU A 101 -0.74 -2.36 -3.85
C LEU A 101 -1.45 -0.99 -3.82
N ALA A 102 -0.86 0.00 -3.14
CA ALA A 102 -1.38 1.36 -3.11
C ALA A 102 -1.36 2.01 -4.50
N ALA A 103 -0.23 1.93 -5.21
CA ALA A 103 -0.09 2.46 -6.56
C ALA A 103 -1.08 1.81 -7.55
N MET A 104 -1.39 0.52 -7.37
CA MET A 104 -2.40 -0.20 -8.14
C MET A 104 -3.85 0.11 -7.71
N GLY A 105 -4.06 0.92 -6.68
CA GLY A 105 -5.38 1.18 -6.10
C GLY A 105 -5.99 -0.02 -5.35
N LYS A 106 -5.21 -1.03 -5.03
CA LYS A 106 -5.64 -2.27 -4.37
C LYS A 106 -5.40 -2.28 -2.85
N LEU A 107 -4.87 -1.22 -2.28
CA LEU A 107 -4.70 -1.10 -0.83
C LEU A 107 -6.02 -0.68 -0.17
N THR A 108 -7.03 -1.54 -0.25
CA THR A 108 -8.37 -1.32 0.31
C THR A 108 -8.71 -2.40 1.34
N ALA A 109 -9.63 -2.07 2.26
CA ALA A 109 -10.07 -3.01 3.28
C ALA A 109 -10.70 -4.28 2.69
N THR A 110 -11.36 -4.15 1.54
CA THR A 110 -11.99 -5.26 0.82
C THR A 110 -10.96 -6.17 0.16
N GLU A 111 -9.96 -5.61 -0.53
CA GLU A 111 -8.91 -6.38 -1.21
C GLU A 111 -7.97 -7.08 -0.20
N LEU A 112 -7.79 -6.47 0.99
CA LEU A 112 -6.98 -7.04 2.08
C LEU A 112 -7.77 -7.98 3.00
N ASP A 113 -9.07 -8.19 2.76
CA ASP A 113 -9.97 -9.03 3.56
C ASP A 113 -9.87 -8.77 5.08
N LEU A 114 -9.89 -7.47 5.45
CA LEU A 114 -9.67 -7.06 6.83
C LEU A 114 -10.86 -7.35 7.77
N GLY A 115 -11.98 -7.85 7.25
CA GLY A 115 -13.20 -8.14 8.02
C GLY A 115 -13.84 -6.91 8.67
N VAL A 116 -13.46 -5.69 8.25
CA VAL A 116 -14.03 -4.44 8.76
C VAL A 116 -15.26 -4.02 7.96
N LYS A 117 -16.23 -3.40 8.63
CA LYS A 117 -17.40 -2.84 7.95
C LYS A 117 -16.94 -1.69 7.04
N THR A 118 -17.07 -1.89 5.73
CA THR A 118 -16.79 -0.86 4.74
C THR A 118 -17.94 0.12 4.63
N TYR A 119 -17.62 1.40 4.34
CA TYR A 119 -18.65 2.41 4.06
C TYR A 119 -19.33 2.12 2.74
N ASP A 120 -20.64 1.90 2.77
CA ASP A 120 -21.46 1.78 1.58
C ASP A 120 -22.27 3.08 1.34
N PRO A 121 -21.93 3.85 0.29
CA PRO A 121 -22.67 5.06 -0.06
C PRO A 121 -24.16 4.79 -0.34
N ALA A 122 -24.50 3.59 -0.85
CA ALA A 122 -25.88 3.23 -1.15
C ALA A 122 -26.70 3.00 0.13
N GLU A 123 -26.09 2.43 1.19
CA GLU A 123 -26.73 2.29 2.51
C GLU A 123 -27.08 3.68 3.07
N TYR A 124 -26.12 4.62 3.05
CA TYR A 124 -26.36 5.99 3.49
C TYR A 124 -27.43 6.71 2.66
N TYR A 125 -27.34 6.61 1.32
CA TYR A 125 -28.35 7.18 0.44
C TYR A 125 -29.75 6.62 0.73
N ASN A 126 -29.87 5.32 0.94
CA ASN A 126 -31.13 4.66 1.28
C ASN A 126 -31.70 5.12 2.63
N LEU A 127 -30.86 5.42 3.60
CA LEU A 127 -31.28 5.99 4.90
C LEU A 127 -31.81 7.42 4.76
N VAL A 128 -31.22 8.25 3.92
CA VAL A 128 -31.55 9.68 3.79
C VAL A 128 -32.58 9.98 2.70
N LYS A 129 -32.73 9.12 1.67
CA LYS A 129 -33.71 9.35 0.59
C LYS A 129 -35.15 9.46 1.07
N SER A 130 -35.47 8.81 2.19
CA SER A 130 -36.77 8.88 2.88
C SER A 130 -36.75 9.81 4.11
N ALA A 131 -35.79 10.72 4.19
CA ALA A 131 -35.61 11.67 5.28
C ALA A 131 -36.86 12.59 5.50
N PRO A 132 -36.92 13.41 6.55
CA PRO A 132 -38.11 14.03 7.12
C PRO A 132 -39.17 14.59 6.19
N ARG A 133 -38.80 14.89 4.91
CA ARG A 133 -39.72 15.39 3.90
C ARG A 133 -40.91 14.43 3.64
N ALA A 134 -40.64 13.13 3.64
CA ALA A 134 -41.70 12.13 3.42
C ALA A 134 -42.55 11.86 4.67
N LYS A 135 -42.04 12.24 5.86
CA LYS A 135 -42.75 12.07 7.14
C LYS A 135 -43.51 13.31 7.59
N SER A 136 -43.27 14.46 6.98
CA SER A 136 -44.02 15.69 7.27
C SER A 136 -45.34 15.74 6.51
N LYS A 137 -46.38 16.35 7.10
CA LYS A 137 -47.69 16.57 6.39
C LYS A 137 -47.47 17.34 5.09
N GLN A 138 -46.56 18.31 5.08
CA GLN A 138 -46.22 19.11 3.88
C GLN A 138 -45.49 18.27 2.82
N GLY A 139 -44.55 17.40 3.25
CA GLY A 139 -43.86 16.49 2.34
C GLY A 139 -44.75 15.48 1.67
N ALA A 140 -45.71 14.91 2.42
CA ALA A 140 -46.71 14.00 1.87
C ALA A 140 -47.72 14.71 0.91
N ALA A 141 -48.02 15.98 1.14
CA ALA A 141 -48.83 16.79 0.22
C ALA A 141 -48.04 17.11 -1.07
N LEU A 142 -46.76 17.45 -0.97
CA LEU A 142 -45.92 17.72 -2.14
C LEU A 142 -45.74 16.46 -2.99
N ASP A 143 -45.48 15.29 -2.39
CA ASP A 143 -45.37 14.04 -3.13
C ASP A 143 -46.62 13.66 -3.90
N ARG A 144 -47.80 13.90 -3.33
CA ARG A 144 -49.10 13.72 -4.06
C ARG A 144 -49.22 14.63 -5.28
N VAL A 145 -48.83 15.89 -5.18
CA VAL A 145 -48.83 16.84 -6.29
C VAL A 145 -47.86 16.42 -7.37
N LEU A 146 -46.63 16.02 -7.01
CA LEU A 146 -45.61 15.57 -7.94
C LEU A 146 -46.03 14.27 -8.68
N GLN A 147 -46.67 13.33 -7.98
CA GLN A 147 -47.18 12.11 -8.59
C GLN A 147 -48.34 12.41 -9.58
N GLY A 148 -49.20 13.39 -9.27
CA GLY A 148 -50.22 13.83 -10.17
C GLY A 148 -49.70 14.51 -11.43
N LEU A 149 -48.57 15.18 -11.36
CA LEU A 149 -47.90 15.82 -12.50
C LEU A 149 -47.09 14.85 -13.37
N ALA A 150 -46.59 13.76 -12.79
CA ALA A 150 -45.81 12.74 -13.50
C ALA A 150 -46.69 11.69 -14.24
N GLY A 151 -47.98 11.67 -13.98
CA GLY A 151 -48.95 10.73 -14.57
C GLY A 151 -49.76 11.30 -15.74
N ASN A 152 -49.40 12.46 -16.28
CA ASN A 152 -50.01 13.08 -17.46
C ASN A 152 -48.91 13.18 -18.56
#